data_b047c2bc4f2aa65275715328d361d130
#
_entry.id   b047c2bc4f2aa65275715328d361d130
#
_cell.length_a   1.000
_cell.length_b   1.000
_cell.length_c   1.000
_cell.angle_alpha   90.00
_cell.angle_beta   90.00
_cell.angle_gamma   90.00
#
_symmetry.space_group_name_H-M   'P 1'
#
loop_
_entity.id
_entity.type
_entity.pdbx_description
1 polymer ?
#
loop_
_entity_poly.entity_id
_entity_poly.type
_entity_poly.pdbx_seq_one_letter_code
_entity_poly.pdbx_strand_id
1 'polypeptide(L)'
;MHKIFGEKIKANYYDRAGAYIICCSNGKFAVAKTPKGFFLLGGGIEQGETQQECIVRECIEEIGYEVVVDEKICSAEHYTYHNRIGYFHPIQTYYSGKLIKKVCTPIENDHFLMWLTYDELQGRMFSPMQNWALDTYWKIINGFDMDKIIYKEEAPSANDYNELRISSGIGKAKEIQNAEIALKNSLYAVSVYYDEKLIGSGRIIGDGGVSFAVTDVMVDKYYQNNGIGTAIMQYIDKWLSINTDENAFVMLIANKPADRLYLKNNFEYLPNNKIGMLRNNQTNKLF
;
A
#
# COMPACT_ATOMS: atom_id res chain seq x y z
N MET A 1 14.69 3.68 7.38
CA MET A 1 13.78 2.58 6.95
C MET A 1 14.32 1.95 5.67
N HIS A 2 14.15 0.61 5.50
CA HIS A 2 14.55 -0.12 4.30
C HIS A 2 13.47 -1.15 3.93
N LYS A 3 13.20 -1.36 2.63
CA LYS A 3 12.18 -2.31 2.16
C LYS A 3 12.65 -3.10 0.95
N ILE A 4 12.36 -4.41 0.97
CA ILE A 4 12.67 -5.32 -0.13
C ILE A 4 11.36 -5.68 -0.86
N PHE A 5 11.38 -5.57 -2.18
CA PHE A 5 10.30 -5.97 -3.08
C PHE A 5 10.71 -7.18 -3.90
N GLY A 6 9.75 -8.05 -4.20
CA GLY A 6 10.01 -9.30 -4.90
C GLY A 6 10.74 -10.33 -4.03
N GLU A 7 11.04 -11.47 -4.61
CA GLU A 7 11.78 -12.55 -3.97
C GLU A 7 13.12 -12.75 -4.66
N LYS A 8 14.20 -12.82 -3.88
CA LYS A 8 15.53 -13.15 -4.38
C LYS A 8 15.59 -14.64 -4.69
N ILE A 9 15.76 -14.98 -5.96
CA ILE A 9 15.99 -16.36 -6.38
C ILE A 9 17.48 -16.57 -6.69
N LYS A 10 17.88 -17.82 -6.90
CA LYS A 10 19.26 -18.15 -7.30
C LYS A 10 19.49 -17.82 -8.77
N ALA A 11 19.83 -16.55 -9.04
CA ALA A 11 20.11 -16.01 -10.39
C ALA A 11 21.18 -14.93 -10.32
N ASN A 12 21.80 -14.61 -11.45
CA ASN A 12 22.71 -13.47 -11.57
C ASN A 12 21.89 -12.21 -11.86
N TYR A 13 21.87 -11.29 -10.90
CA TYR A 13 21.17 -10.03 -11.05
C TYR A 13 22.09 -8.92 -11.57
N TYR A 14 21.54 -8.06 -12.42
CA TYR A 14 22.15 -6.80 -12.77
C TYR A 14 21.73 -5.77 -11.71
N ASP A 15 22.68 -5.42 -10.85
CA ASP A 15 22.48 -4.43 -9.79
C ASP A 15 22.55 -3.02 -10.37
N ARG A 16 21.58 -2.15 -10.03
CA ARG A 16 21.59 -0.74 -10.43
C ARG A 16 21.26 0.14 -9.23
N ALA A 17 22.26 0.84 -8.73
CA ALA A 17 22.07 1.86 -7.72
C ALA A 17 21.40 3.10 -8.31
N GLY A 18 20.54 3.76 -7.54
CA GLY A 18 19.88 5.00 -7.91
C GLY A 18 19.56 5.86 -6.70
N ALA A 19 19.47 7.17 -6.92
CA ALA A 19 19.13 8.15 -5.90
C ALA A 19 18.03 9.09 -6.39
N TYR A 20 17.07 9.37 -5.51
CA TYR A 20 15.85 10.11 -5.83
C TYR A 20 15.53 11.12 -4.73
N ILE A 21 14.90 12.23 -5.11
CA ILE A 21 14.48 13.29 -4.19
C ILE A 21 12.96 13.39 -4.13
N ILE A 22 12.44 13.60 -2.92
CA ILE A 22 11.04 13.89 -2.65
C ILE A 22 10.93 15.33 -2.19
N CYS A 23 10.44 16.19 -3.08
CA CYS A 23 10.22 17.61 -2.80
C CYS A 23 8.74 17.84 -2.52
N CYS A 24 8.41 18.34 -1.33
CA CYS A 24 7.05 18.73 -0.97
C CYS A 24 6.95 20.24 -0.73
N SER A 25 5.97 20.88 -1.36
CA SER A 25 5.68 22.31 -1.17
C SER A 25 4.17 22.54 -1.24
N ASN A 26 3.62 23.25 -0.23
CA ASN A 26 2.18 23.54 -0.13
C ASN A 26 1.28 22.29 -0.29
N GLY A 27 1.67 21.17 0.34
CA GLY A 27 0.94 19.91 0.29
C GLY A 27 1.01 19.16 -1.06
N LYS A 28 1.85 19.63 -2.00
CA LYS A 28 2.07 18.98 -3.29
C LYS A 28 3.49 18.47 -3.43
N PHE A 29 3.63 17.36 -4.14
CA PHE A 29 4.90 16.71 -4.43
C PHE A 29 5.35 16.98 -5.87
N ALA A 30 6.63 17.28 -6.04
CA ALA A 30 7.24 17.42 -7.36
C ALA A 30 7.51 16.03 -7.96
N VAL A 31 7.03 15.79 -9.16
CA VAL A 31 7.24 14.55 -9.92
C VAL A 31 7.53 14.85 -11.38
N ALA A 32 8.26 13.96 -12.03
CA ALA A 32 8.40 13.94 -13.47
C ALA A 32 7.24 13.12 -14.07
N LYS A 33 6.44 13.72 -14.95
CA LYS A 33 5.47 13.03 -15.79
C LYS A 33 6.14 12.63 -17.09
N THR A 34 6.14 11.34 -17.38
CA THR A 34 6.68 10.75 -18.62
C THR A 34 5.58 9.96 -19.34
N PRO A 35 5.82 9.48 -20.58
CA PRO A 35 4.90 8.56 -21.26
C PRO A 35 4.63 7.25 -20.48
N LYS A 36 5.56 6.84 -19.60
CA LYS A 36 5.45 5.63 -18.77
C LYS A 36 4.66 5.83 -17.47
N GLY A 37 4.49 7.07 -17.01
CA GLY A 37 3.83 7.36 -15.75
C GLY A 37 4.50 8.48 -14.96
N PHE A 38 4.27 8.50 -13.65
CA PHE A 38 4.89 9.43 -12.72
C PHE A 38 6.13 8.83 -12.07
N PHE A 39 7.17 9.64 -11.95
CA PHE A 39 8.44 9.27 -11.30
C PHE A 39 8.83 10.33 -10.29
N LEU A 40 9.50 9.93 -9.21
CA LEU A 40 10.26 10.85 -8.37
C LEU A 40 11.47 11.34 -9.17
N LEU A 41 11.89 12.57 -8.92
CA LEU A 41 13.05 13.19 -9.57
C LEU A 41 14.34 12.48 -9.13
N GLY A 42 15.21 12.17 -10.07
CA GLY A 42 16.44 11.44 -9.84
C GLY A 42 16.58 10.21 -10.71
N GLY A 43 17.71 9.51 -10.61
CA GLY A 43 18.02 8.43 -11.53
C GLY A 43 19.12 7.50 -11.08
N GLY A 44 19.79 6.90 -12.05
CA GLY A 44 20.90 5.98 -11.82
C GLY A 44 22.18 6.69 -11.43
N ILE A 45 22.88 6.18 -10.41
CA ILE A 45 24.18 6.69 -9.97
C ILE A 45 25.25 6.31 -11.00
N GLU A 46 26.04 7.28 -11.43
CA GLU A 46 27.18 7.07 -12.34
C GLU A 46 28.47 6.73 -11.58
N GLN A 47 29.48 6.27 -12.31
CA GLN A 47 30.74 5.86 -11.70
C GLN A 47 31.47 7.04 -11.03
N GLY A 48 31.72 6.92 -9.74
CA GLY A 48 32.40 7.97 -8.95
C GLY A 48 31.48 9.06 -8.40
N GLU A 49 30.18 8.99 -8.70
CA GLU A 49 29.16 9.92 -8.26
C GLU A 49 28.61 9.55 -6.88
N THR A 50 28.42 10.51 -6.01
CA THR A 50 27.67 10.34 -4.76
C THR A 50 26.15 10.34 -5.03
N GLN A 51 25.36 9.90 -4.07
CA GLN A 51 23.90 9.91 -4.18
C GLN A 51 23.32 11.33 -4.34
N GLN A 52 23.89 12.31 -3.64
CA GLN A 52 23.45 13.71 -3.75
C GLN A 52 23.86 14.33 -5.08
N GLU A 53 25.07 14.07 -5.59
CA GLU A 53 25.50 14.53 -6.91
C GLU A 53 24.61 13.96 -8.01
N CYS A 54 24.26 12.67 -7.95
CA CYS A 54 23.31 12.04 -8.85
C CYS A 54 21.96 12.79 -8.87
N ILE A 55 21.38 13.06 -7.70
CA ILE A 55 20.10 13.79 -7.61
C ILE A 55 20.20 15.17 -8.25
N VAL A 56 21.29 15.92 -7.97
CA VAL A 56 21.47 17.25 -8.53
C VAL A 56 21.60 17.20 -10.05
N ARG A 57 22.41 16.30 -10.59
CA ARG A 57 22.58 16.11 -12.05
C ARG A 57 21.26 15.75 -12.72
N GLU A 58 20.57 14.72 -12.23
CA GLU A 58 19.31 14.24 -12.80
C GLU A 58 18.20 15.31 -12.76
N CYS A 59 18.08 16.09 -11.68
CA CYS A 59 17.11 17.18 -11.62
C CYS A 59 17.39 18.29 -12.65
N ILE A 60 18.66 18.56 -12.97
CA ILE A 60 19.03 19.50 -14.03
C ILE A 60 18.67 18.89 -15.40
N GLU A 61 18.98 17.63 -15.63
CA GLU A 61 18.75 16.94 -16.90
C GLU A 61 17.26 16.71 -17.18
N GLU A 62 16.51 16.22 -16.20
CA GLU A 62 15.08 15.88 -16.35
C GLU A 62 14.16 17.13 -16.40
N ILE A 63 14.39 18.11 -15.52
CA ILE A 63 13.45 19.22 -15.34
C ILE A 63 14.09 20.62 -15.41
N GLY A 64 15.42 20.70 -15.48
CA GLY A 64 16.17 21.97 -15.57
C GLY A 64 16.23 22.77 -14.27
N TYR A 65 16.11 22.14 -13.10
CA TYR A 65 16.07 22.80 -11.80
C TYR A 65 17.28 22.47 -10.94
N GLU A 66 17.79 23.51 -10.27
CA GLU A 66 18.68 23.39 -9.13
C GLU A 66 17.90 22.93 -7.91
N VAL A 67 18.48 22.02 -7.12
CA VAL A 67 17.87 21.43 -5.93
C VAL A 67 18.79 21.53 -4.72
N VAL A 68 18.18 21.53 -3.54
CA VAL A 68 18.87 21.27 -2.27
C VAL A 68 18.39 19.90 -1.78
N VAL A 69 19.35 19.00 -1.53
CA VAL A 69 19.12 17.68 -0.98
C VAL A 69 19.28 17.77 0.55
N ASP A 70 18.22 17.42 1.28
CA ASP A 70 18.21 17.47 2.75
C ASP A 70 18.57 16.08 3.33
N GLU A 71 17.65 15.43 4.03
CA GLU A 71 17.91 14.20 4.78
C GLU A 71 17.55 12.94 3.99
N LYS A 72 18.30 11.85 4.27
CA LYS A 72 17.92 10.51 3.78
C LYS A 72 16.67 10.03 4.52
N ILE A 73 15.62 9.70 3.76
CA ILE A 73 14.33 9.23 4.28
C ILE A 73 14.32 7.69 4.42
N CYS A 74 14.57 7.02 3.30
CA CYS A 74 14.48 5.56 3.23
C CYS A 74 15.28 5.02 2.05
N SER A 75 15.33 3.68 1.96
CA SER A 75 15.88 2.96 0.81
C SER A 75 15.03 1.74 0.49
N ALA A 76 15.03 1.33 -0.76
CA ALA A 76 14.35 0.12 -1.19
C ALA A 76 15.15 -0.62 -2.26
N GLU A 77 14.94 -1.93 -2.34
CA GLU A 77 15.48 -2.77 -3.40
C GLU A 77 14.37 -3.67 -3.96
N HIS A 78 14.52 -4.09 -5.23
CA HIS A 78 13.51 -4.90 -5.90
C HIS A 78 14.15 -6.01 -6.73
N TYR A 79 13.93 -7.26 -6.34
CA TYR A 79 14.30 -8.41 -7.15
C TYR A 79 13.21 -8.67 -8.19
N THR A 80 13.54 -8.42 -9.48
CA THR A 80 12.55 -8.50 -10.57
C THR A 80 13.19 -9.05 -11.84
N TYR A 81 12.36 -9.31 -12.84
CA TYR A 81 12.79 -9.70 -14.18
C TYR A 81 12.35 -8.64 -15.19
N HIS A 82 13.28 -8.20 -16.01
CA HIS A 82 13.02 -7.24 -17.08
C HIS A 82 13.33 -7.87 -18.44
N ASN A 83 12.39 -7.85 -19.39
CA ASN A 83 12.47 -8.56 -20.66
C ASN A 83 13.74 -8.25 -21.50
N ARG A 84 14.34 -7.06 -21.37
CA ARG A 84 15.53 -6.65 -22.11
C ARG A 84 16.84 -6.86 -21.34
N ILE A 85 16.79 -6.90 -20.01
CA ILE A 85 17.97 -6.92 -19.13
C ILE A 85 18.14 -8.29 -18.46
N GLY A 86 17.07 -9.07 -18.31
CA GLY A 86 17.04 -10.28 -17.52
C GLY A 86 16.73 -10.02 -16.05
N TYR A 87 17.34 -10.75 -15.14
CA TYR A 87 17.20 -10.54 -13.71
C TYR A 87 17.80 -9.18 -13.31
N PHE A 88 16.97 -8.32 -12.79
CA PHE A 88 17.27 -6.92 -12.51
C PHE A 88 17.02 -6.60 -11.04
N HIS A 89 18.00 -5.92 -10.42
CA HIS A 89 17.95 -5.56 -9.01
C HIS A 89 18.25 -4.07 -8.83
N PRO A 90 17.26 -3.19 -8.99
CA PRO A 90 17.40 -1.79 -8.67
C PRO A 90 17.45 -1.58 -7.15
N ILE A 91 18.42 -0.79 -6.70
CA ILE A 91 18.65 -0.39 -5.31
C ILE A 91 18.51 1.12 -5.25
N GLN A 92 17.44 1.61 -4.62
CA GLN A 92 17.09 3.03 -4.64
C GLN A 92 17.16 3.64 -3.25
N THR A 93 17.76 4.83 -3.15
CA THR A 93 17.79 5.64 -1.93
C THR A 93 17.02 6.94 -2.17
N TYR A 94 16.22 7.32 -1.17
CA TYR A 94 15.31 8.46 -1.25
C TYR A 94 15.67 9.51 -0.21
N TYR A 95 15.73 10.76 -0.64
CA TYR A 95 16.05 11.93 0.14
C TYR A 95 14.89 12.91 0.15
N SER A 96 14.73 13.68 1.21
CA SER A 96 13.95 14.92 1.19
C SER A 96 14.74 16.05 0.55
N GLY A 97 14.04 17.09 0.10
CA GLY A 97 14.70 18.28 -0.40
C GLY A 97 13.75 19.29 -1.04
N LYS A 98 14.33 20.26 -1.74
CA LYS A 98 13.58 21.39 -2.30
C LYS A 98 14.07 21.72 -3.70
N LEU A 99 13.15 22.01 -4.61
CA LEU A 99 13.45 22.67 -5.88
C LEU A 99 13.69 24.15 -5.59
N ILE A 100 14.80 24.70 -6.07
CA ILE A 100 15.20 26.11 -5.80
C ILE A 100 14.75 27.01 -6.95
N LYS A 101 15.31 26.83 -8.13
CA LYS A 101 15.02 27.65 -9.31
C LYS A 101 15.30 26.87 -10.59
N LYS A 102 14.61 27.26 -11.64
CA LYS A 102 14.92 26.77 -12.98
C LYS A 102 16.20 27.43 -13.48
N VAL A 103 17.18 26.64 -13.91
CA VAL A 103 18.50 27.13 -14.37
C VAL A 103 18.76 26.88 -15.85
N CYS A 104 18.06 25.90 -16.46
CA CYS A 104 18.21 25.62 -17.89
C CYS A 104 16.94 25.01 -18.48
N THR A 105 16.94 24.79 -19.78
CA THR A 105 15.96 23.91 -20.44
C THR A 105 16.35 22.46 -20.18
N PRO A 106 15.40 21.57 -19.82
CA PRO A 106 15.68 20.16 -19.65
C PRO A 106 16.33 19.54 -20.90
N ILE A 107 17.20 18.57 -20.70
CA ILE A 107 17.78 17.79 -21.80
C ILE A 107 16.77 16.73 -22.24
N GLU A 108 15.99 16.18 -21.30
CA GLU A 108 14.98 15.17 -21.55
C GLU A 108 13.65 15.83 -21.97
N ASN A 109 13.30 15.72 -23.25
CA ASN A 109 12.15 16.40 -23.83
C ASN A 109 10.79 15.76 -23.49
N ASP A 110 10.77 14.57 -22.89
CA ASP A 110 9.56 13.82 -22.51
C ASP A 110 9.31 13.80 -20.99
N HIS A 111 10.11 14.55 -20.22
CA HIS A 111 9.95 14.73 -18.78
C HIS A 111 9.30 16.08 -18.48
N PHE A 112 8.15 16.07 -17.84
CA PHE A 112 7.39 17.26 -17.48
C PHE A 112 7.24 17.35 -15.96
N LEU A 113 7.80 18.40 -15.36
CA LEU A 113 7.60 18.69 -13.94
C LEU A 113 6.13 18.94 -13.64
N MET A 114 5.58 18.18 -12.70
CA MET A 114 4.24 18.37 -12.16
C MET A 114 4.26 18.47 -10.65
N TRP A 115 3.35 19.27 -10.10
CA TRP A 115 3.11 19.37 -8.66
C TRP A 115 1.72 18.79 -8.36
N LEU A 116 1.68 17.64 -7.71
CA LEU A 116 0.47 16.87 -7.42
C LEU A 116 0.33 16.61 -5.92
N THR A 117 -0.89 16.54 -5.44
CA THR A 117 -1.18 16.16 -4.07
C THR A 117 -0.85 14.69 -3.83
N TYR A 118 -0.75 14.29 -2.56
CA TYR A 118 -0.55 12.88 -2.22
C TYR A 118 -1.69 12.00 -2.79
N ASP A 119 -2.95 12.45 -2.67
CA ASP A 119 -4.13 11.72 -3.17
C ASP A 119 -4.09 11.50 -4.70
N GLU A 120 -3.57 12.49 -5.45
CA GLU A 120 -3.41 12.37 -6.89
C GLU A 120 -2.29 11.41 -7.30
N LEU A 121 -1.30 11.16 -6.42
CA LEU A 121 -0.14 10.31 -6.69
C LEU A 121 -0.23 8.92 -6.09
N GLN A 122 -1.05 8.71 -5.05
CA GLN A 122 -1.12 7.46 -4.30
C GLN A 122 -1.37 6.26 -5.23
N GLY A 123 -0.44 5.30 -5.24
CA GLY A 123 -0.49 4.12 -6.09
C GLY A 123 -0.27 4.36 -7.58
N ARG A 124 0.09 5.59 -8.01
CA ARG A 124 0.22 5.97 -9.42
C ARG A 124 1.66 6.18 -9.90
N MET A 125 2.64 6.08 -9.00
CA MET A 125 4.04 6.09 -9.41
C MET A 125 4.34 4.84 -10.23
N PHE A 126 5.18 4.96 -11.25
CA PHE A 126 5.56 3.84 -12.11
C PHE A 126 6.22 2.69 -11.33
N SER A 127 7.04 3.01 -10.35
CA SER A 127 7.77 2.02 -9.53
C SER A 127 7.04 1.76 -8.20
N PRO A 128 6.87 0.49 -7.78
CA PRO A 128 6.35 0.16 -6.46
C PRO A 128 7.24 0.67 -5.32
N MET A 129 8.56 0.77 -5.54
CA MET A 129 9.50 1.34 -4.58
C MET A 129 9.27 2.84 -4.39
N GLN A 130 9.01 3.59 -5.47
CA GLN A 130 8.73 5.02 -5.40
C GLN A 130 7.35 5.31 -4.78
N ASN A 131 6.33 4.49 -5.04
CA ASN A 131 5.06 4.57 -4.31
C ASN A 131 5.29 4.43 -2.81
N TRP A 132 6.03 3.42 -2.39
CA TRP A 132 6.32 3.20 -0.98
C TRP A 132 7.16 4.31 -0.35
N ALA A 133 8.14 4.86 -1.07
CA ALA A 133 8.97 5.97 -0.58
C ALA A 133 8.13 7.25 -0.40
N LEU A 134 7.26 7.56 -1.36
CA LEU A 134 6.31 8.68 -1.27
C LEU A 134 5.38 8.52 -0.07
N ASP A 135 4.77 7.33 0.10
CA ASP A 135 3.92 7.00 1.26
C ASP A 135 4.69 7.17 2.58
N THR A 136 5.93 6.70 2.63
CA THR A 136 6.80 6.80 3.81
C THR A 136 7.05 8.25 4.18
N TYR A 137 7.44 9.08 3.20
CA TYR A 137 7.70 10.49 3.46
C TYR A 137 6.44 11.26 3.85
N TRP A 138 5.32 10.99 3.18
CA TRP A 138 4.04 11.61 3.51
C TRP A 138 3.64 11.35 4.97
N LYS A 139 3.84 10.12 5.45
CA LYS A 139 3.59 9.75 6.86
C LYS A 139 4.51 10.50 7.83
N ILE A 140 5.79 10.60 7.49
CA ILE A 140 6.77 11.33 8.31
C ILE A 140 6.34 12.80 8.47
N ILE A 141 6.02 13.48 7.37
CA ILE A 141 5.66 14.91 7.43
C ILE A 141 4.29 15.18 8.05
N ASN A 142 3.41 14.18 8.10
CA ASN A 142 2.12 14.25 8.77
C ASN A 142 2.14 13.64 10.19
N GLY A 143 3.31 13.30 10.72
CA GLY A 143 3.49 12.85 12.09
C GLY A 143 2.91 11.45 12.38
N PHE A 144 2.81 10.55 11.37
CA PHE A 144 2.35 9.18 11.58
C PHE A 144 3.34 8.38 12.44
N ASP A 145 2.88 7.93 13.58
CA ASP A 145 3.64 7.16 14.56
C ASP A 145 3.02 5.77 14.75
N MET A 146 3.76 4.72 14.42
CA MET A 146 3.29 3.32 14.55
C MET A 146 2.98 2.94 16.00
N ASP A 147 3.67 3.54 16.98
CA ASP A 147 3.48 3.23 18.39
C ASP A 147 2.13 3.75 18.95
N LYS A 148 1.47 4.62 18.21
CA LYS A 148 0.11 5.10 18.54
C LYS A 148 -1.01 4.21 18.00
N ILE A 149 -0.68 3.12 17.30
CA ILE A 149 -1.70 2.19 16.81
C ILE A 149 -2.20 1.32 17.95
N ILE A 150 -3.52 1.33 18.15
CA ILE A 150 -4.20 0.52 19.17
C ILE A 150 -5.06 -0.53 18.48
N TYR A 151 -4.86 -1.79 18.85
CA TYR A 151 -5.69 -2.92 18.42
C TYR A 151 -6.68 -3.27 19.53
N LYS A 152 -7.96 -3.42 19.18
CA LYS A 152 -9.03 -3.84 20.08
C LYS A 152 -9.78 -5.02 19.50
N GLU A 153 -9.96 -6.07 20.32
CA GLU A 153 -10.72 -7.26 19.93
C GLU A 153 -12.24 -7.03 20.15
N GLU A 154 -12.74 -6.00 19.47
CA GLU A 154 -14.15 -5.61 19.51
C GLU A 154 -14.61 -5.04 18.16
N ALA A 155 -15.91 -5.10 17.89
CA ALA A 155 -16.48 -4.50 16.69
C ALA A 155 -16.51 -2.97 16.83
N PRO A 156 -16.24 -2.22 15.75
CA PRO A 156 -16.34 -0.75 15.76
C PRO A 156 -17.80 -0.30 15.78
N SER A 157 -18.04 1.02 15.94
CA SER A 157 -19.36 1.58 15.70
C SER A 157 -19.78 1.44 14.22
N ALA A 158 -21.09 1.43 13.95
CA ALA A 158 -21.61 1.33 12.57
C ALA A 158 -21.22 2.55 11.72
N ASN A 159 -21.04 3.72 12.31
CA ASN A 159 -20.59 4.92 11.63
C ASN A 159 -19.12 4.79 11.23
N ASP A 160 -18.22 4.48 12.18
CA ASP A 160 -16.80 4.29 11.90
C ASP A 160 -16.56 3.16 10.88
N TYR A 161 -17.32 2.07 11.02
CA TYR A 161 -17.29 0.97 10.05
C TYR A 161 -17.62 1.44 8.63
N ASN A 162 -18.66 2.26 8.46
CA ASN A 162 -19.06 2.79 7.16
C ASN A 162 -18.03 3.78 6.60
N GLU A 163 -17.46 4.63 7.43
CA GLU A 163 -16.36 5.53 7.03
C GLU A 163 -15.14 4.73 6.57
N LEU A 164 -14.75 3.70 7.34
CA LEU A 164 -13.63 2.83 6.97
C LEU A 164 -13.91 2.05 5.67
N ARG A 165 -15.14 1.59 5.43
CA ARG A 165 -15.50 0.94 4.16
C ARG A 165 -15.21 1.83 2.96
N ILE A 166 -15.53 3.12 3.06
CA ILE A 166 -15.29 4.11 2.01
C ILE A 166 -13.80 4.40 1.88
N SER A 167 -13.13 4.73 2.99
CA SER A 167 -11.73 5.16 2.99
C SER A 167 -10.76 4.03 2.63
N SER A 168 -11.08 2.78 2.95
CA SER A 168 -10.31 1.60 2.52
C SER A 168 -10.50 1.24 1.05
N GLY A 169 -11.60 1.70 0.44
CA GLY A 169 -11.97 1.37 -0.93
C GLY A 169 -12.60 -0.01 -1.12
N ILE A 170 -12.99 -0.71 -0.03
CA ILE A 170 -13.64 -2.03 -0.12
C ILE A 170 -15.05 -1.95 -0.69
N GLY A 171 -15.73 -0.79 -0.55
CA GLY A 171 -17.06 -0.59 -1.10
C GLY A 171 -17.79 0.61 -0.51
N LYS A 172 -19.08 0.71 -0.83
CA LYS A 172 -19.98 1.77 -0.34
C LYS A 172 -20.36 1.54 1.13
N ALA A 173 -20.83 2.61 1.79
CA ALA A 173 -21.48 2.53 3.08
C ALA A 173 -22.69 1.57 3.03
N LYS A 174 -23.00 0.96 4.15
CA LYS A 174 -24.20 0.13 4.37
C LYS A 174 -25.25 0.97 5.10
N GLU A 175 -26.52 0.60 4.98
CA GLU A 175 -27.56 1.15 5.86
C GLU A 175 -27.16 0.92 7.33
N ILE A 176 -27.27 1.96 8.16
CA ILE A 176 -26.77 1.95 9.54
C ILE A 176 -27.36 0.77 10.35
N GLN A 177 -28.66 0.54 10.28
CA GLN A 177 -29.31 -0.58 10.98
C GLN A 177 -28.75 -1.95 10.55
N ASN A 178 -28.46 -2.12 9.24
CA ASN A 178 -27.88 -3.35 8.74
C ASN A 178 -26.42 -3.51 9.18
N ALA A 179 -25.66 -2.40 9.25
CA ALA A 179 -24.30 -2.39 9.77
C ALA A 179 -24.27 -2.77 11.27
N GLU A 180 -25.14 -2.20 12.08
CA GLU A 180 -25.28 -2.53 13.52
C GLU A 180 -25.58 -4.01 13.72
N ILE A 181 -26.57 -4.54 12.99
CA ILE A 181 -26.92 -5.97 13.04
C ILE A 181 -25.72 -6.84 12.65
N ALA A 182 -25.03 -6.50 11.55
CA ALA A 182 -23.88 -7.24 11.06
C ALA A 182 -22.72 -7.26 12.06
N LEU A 183 -22.40 -6.10 12.66
CA LEU A 183 -21.34 -5.95 13.65
C LEU A 183 -21.66 -6.72 14.94
N LYS A 184 -22.90 -6.58 15.45
CA LYS A 184 -23.38 -7.30 16.65
C LYS A 184 -23.34 -8.81 16.49
N ASN A 185 -23.63 -9.32 15.30
CA ASN A 185 -23.68 -10.76 15.01
C ASN A 185 -22.34 -11.33 14.50
N SER A 186 -21.27 -10.59 14.57
CA SER A 186 -19.94 -11.12 14.30
C SER A 186 -19.51 -12.07 15.41
N LEU A 187 -18.96 -13.23 15.05
CA LEU A 187 -18.37 -14.17 16.03
C LEU A 187 -17.11 -13.59 16.64
N TYR A 188 -16.38 -12.81 15.86
CA TYR A 188 -15.18 -12.08 16.27
C TYR A 188 -15.02 -10.82 15.43
N ALA A 189 -14.44 -9.80 16.03
CA ALA A 189 -14.00 -8.60 15.31
C ALA A 189 -12.72 -8.05 15.94
N VAL A 190 -11.85 -7.50 15.11
CA VAL A 190 -10.70 -6.70 15.53
C VAL A 190 -10.80 -5.35 14.87
N SER A 191 -10.63 -4.30 15.67
CA SER A 191 -10.62 -2.89 15.26
C SER A 191 -9.26 -2.27 15.54
N VAL A 192 -8.78 -1.45 14.62
CA VAL A 192 -7.48 -0.79 14.72
C VAL A 192 -7.69 0.71 14.69
N TYR A 193 -7.18 1.38 15.71
CA TYR A 193 -7.33 2.83 15.91
C TYR A 193 -5.98 3.54 15.84
N TYR A 194 -6.01 4.77 15.35
CA TYR A 194 -4.92 5.74 15.40
C TYR A 194 -5.50 7.10 15.78
N ASP A 195 -5.06 7.66 16.90
CA ASP A 195 -5.60 8.92 17.47
C ASP A 195 -7.15 8.92 17.46
N GLU A 196 -7.77 7.87 18.03
CA GLU A 196 -9.22 7.63 18.13
C GLU A 196 -9.95 7.35 16.79
N LYS A 197 -9.32 7.56 15.64
CA LYS A 197 -9.87 7.24 14.33
C LYS A 197 -9.75 5.75 14.05
N LEU A 198 -10.83 5.10 13.60
CA LEU A 198 -10.78 3.74 13.10
C LEU A 198 -10.04 3.71 11.74
N ILE A 199 -8.90 3.00 11.69
CA ILE A 199 -8.03 2.91 10.51
C ILE A 199 -7.95 1.50 9.93
N GLY A 200 -8.44 0.50 10.65
CA GLY A 200 -8.45 -0.88 10.20
C GLY A 200 -9.49 -1.71 10.91
N SER A 201 -9.97 -2.77 10.29
CA SER A 201 -10.89 -3.75 10.89
C SER A 201 -10.84 -5.06 10.14
N GLY A 202 -11.23 -6.15 10.83
CA GLY A 202 -11.48 -7.46 10.26
C GLY A 202 -12.49 -8.20 11.11
N ARG A 203 -13.30 -9.07 10.49
CA ARG A 203 -14.38 -9.79 11.19
C ARG A 203 -14.44 -11.26 10.80
N ILE A 204 -14.95 -12.07 11.72
CA ILE A 204 -15.35 -13.47 11.45
C ILE A 204 -16.87 -13.57 11.66
N ILE A 205 -17.54 -14.14 10.69
CA ILE A 205 -18.95 -14.49 10.74
C ILE A 205 -19.11 -16.00 10.52
N GLY A 206 -20.25 -16.57 10.92
CA GLY A 206 -20.51 -17.98 10.72
C GLY A 206 -21.59 -18.53 11.67
N ASP A 207 -21.69 -19.84 11.75
CA ASP A 207 -22.64 -20.54 12.63
C ASP A 207 -22.08 -20.82 14.04
N GLY A 208 -20.79 -20.52 14.25
CA GLY A 208 -20.09 -20.76 15.51
C GLY A 208 -19.68 -22.21 15.74
N GLY A 209 -19.89 -23.10 14.77
CA GLY A 209 -19.59 -24.52 14.88
C GLY A 209 -18.73 -25.06 13.74
N VAL A 210 -19.28 -25.08 12.53
CA VAL A 210 -18.64 -25.77 11.40
C VAL A 210 -18.27 -24.89 10.22
N SER A 211 -18.88 -23.70 10.08
CA SER A 211 -18.69 -22.83 8.91
C SER A 211 -18.38 -21.39 9.34
N PHE A 212 -17.25 -20.88 8.87
CA PHE A 212 -16.75 -19.56 9.20
C PHE A 212 -16.36 -18.80 7.94
N ALA A 213 -16.58 -17.49 7.93
CA ALA A 213 -16.10 -16.63 6.87
C ALA A 213 -15.35 -15.42 7.46
N VAL A 214 -14.13 -15.20 6.98
CA VAL A 214 -13.38 -13.97 7.24
C VAL A 214 -13.89 -12.91 6.27
N THR A 215 -14.30 -11.76 6.79
CA THR A 215 -14.88 -10.69 6.00
C THR A 215 -14.44 -9.32 6.51
N ASP A 216 -14.63 -8.30 5.67
CA ASP A 216 -14.35 -6.90 6.00
C ASP A 216 -12.94 -6.66 6.58
N VAL A 217 -11.93 -7.36 6.03
CA VAL A 217 -10.53 -7.03 6.30
C VAL A 217 -10.21 -5.75 5.54
N MET A 218 -10.20 -4.66 6.26
CA MET A 218 -10.09 -3.29 5.74
C MET A 218 -8.96 -2.55 6.40
N VAL A 219 -8.25 -1.74 5.64
CA VAL A 219 -7.30 -0.75 6.15
C VAL A 219 -7.49 0.53 5.35
N ASP A 220 -7.69 1.65 6.03
CA ASP A 220 -7.77 2.98 5.42
C ASP A 220 -6.56 3.21 4.51
N LYS A 221 -6.80 3.75 3.32
CA LYS A 221 -5.77 3.90 2.27
C LYS A 221 -4.50 4.61 2.77
N TYR A 222 -4.65 5.63 3.62
CA TYR A 222 -3.51 6.36 4.18
C TYR A 222 -2.64 5.54 5.13
N TYR A 223 -3.19 4.47 5.70
CA TYR A 223 -2.51 3.60 6.65
C TYR A 223 -2.10 2.24 6.07
N GLN A 224 -2.40 1.97 4.80
CA GLN A 224 -1.94 0.76 4.11
C GLN A 224 -0.41 0.72 4.00
N ASN A 225 0.12 -0.50 3.72
CA ASN A 225 1.56 -0.78 3.61
C ASN A 225 2.39 -0.61 4.90
N ASN A 226 1.75 -0.50 6.07
CA ASN A 226 2.38 -0.46 7.40
C ASN A 226 2.25 -1.76 8.19
N GLY A 227 1.90 -2.86 7.56
CA GLY A 227 1.73 -4.13 8.25
C GLY A 227 0.39 -4.32 8.97
N ILE A 228 -0.48 -3.28 9.03
CA ILE A 228 -1.77 -3.33 9.75
C ILE A 228 -2.65 -4.49 9.27
N GLY A 229 -2.78 -4.69 7.95
CA GLY A 229 -3.55 -5.80 7.41
C GLY A 229 -3.02 -7.18 7.84
N THR A 230 -1.69 -7.33 7.90
CA THR A 230 -1.05 -8.55 8.42
C THR A 230 -1.33 -8.75 9.90
N ALA A 231 -1.26 -7.70 10.71
CA ALA A 231 -1.59 -7.76 12.13
C ALA A 231 -3.07 -8.14 12.34
N ILE A 232 -4.01 -7.55 11.59
CA ILE A 232 -5.43 -7.94 11.62
C ILE A 232 -5.59 -9.45 11.35
N MET A 233 -4.91 -9.97 10.32
CA MET A 233 -4.95 -11.40 10.00
C MET A 233 -4.35 -12.28 11.09
N GLN A 234 -3.31 -11.82 11.78
CA GLN A 234 -2.75 -12.55 12.94
C GLN A 234 -3.74 -12.64 14.11
N TYR A 235 -4.50 -11.58 14.39
CA TYR A 235 -5.57 -11.62 15.38
C TYR A 235 -6.69 -12.60 14.96
N ILE A 236 -7.09 -12.57 13.69
CA ILE A 236 -8.08 -13.49 13.12
C ILE A 236 -7.61 -14.95 13.21
N ASP A 237 -6.38 -15.23 12.77
CA ASP A 237 -5.79 -16.58 12.80
C ASP A 237 -5.67 -17.12 14.22
N LYS A 238 -5.26 -16.27 15.18
CA LYS A 238 -5.23 -16.61 16.60
C LYS A 238 -6.63 -17.00 17.11
N TRP A 239 -7.67 -16.23 16.77
CA TRP A 239 -9.03 -16.55 17.19
C TRP A 239 -9.52 -17.85 16.56
N LEU A 240 -9.29 -18.07 15.27
CA LEU A 240 -9.67 -19.30 14.57
C LEU A 240 -8.98 -20.51 15.19
N SER A 241 -7.69 -20.45 15.49
CA SER A 241 -6.92 -21.55 16.07
C SER A 241 -7.42 -21.98 17.46
N ILE A 242 -8.11 -21.09 18.19
CA ILE A 242 -8.65 -21.38 19.53
C ILE A 242 -10.10 -21.86 19.45
N ASN A 243 -10.88 -21.37 18.49
CA ASN A 243 -12.33 -21.49 18.47
C ASN A 243 -12.87 -22.42 17.36
N THR A 244 -11.98 -22.99 16.55
CA THR A 244 -12.38 -23.94 15.49
C THR A 244 -11.57 -25.23 15.60
N ASP A 245 -12.11 -26.34 15.09
CA ASP A 245 -11.39 -27.59 14.95
C ASP A 245 -10.81 -27.78 13.54
N GLU A 246 -10.06 -28.86 13.34
CA GLU A 246 -9.40 -29.18 12.05
C GLU A 246 -10.36 -29.45 10.89
N ASN A 247 -11.64 -29.73 11.18
CA ASN A 247 -12.69 -30.00 10.18
C ASN A 247 -13.52 -28.75 9.88
N ALA A 248 -13.29 -27.64 10.54
CA ALA A 248 -14.02 -26.41 10.33
C ALA A 248 -13.77 -25.87 8.91
N PHE A 249 -14.83 -25.46 8.22
CA PHE A 249 -14.76 -24.84 6.92
C PHE A 249 -14.59 -23.31 7.08
N VAL A 250 -13.36 -22.83 6.88
CA VAL A 250 -13.05 -21.40 6.94
C VAL A 250 -12.82 -20.86 5.54
N MET A 251 -13.56 -19.83 5.14
CA MET A 251 -13.46 -19.22 3.80
C MET A 251 -13.35 -17.71 3.83
N LEU A 252 -12.92 -17.13 2.70
CA LEU A 252 -12.99 -15.69 2.42
C LEU A 252 -13.15 -15.45 0.91
N ILE A 253 -13.58 -14.24 0.56
CA ILE A 253 -13.55 -13.73 -0.81
C ILE A 253 -12.59 -12.56 -0.86
N ALA A 254 -11.50 -12.72 -1.61
CA ALA A 254 -10.45 -11.70 -1.75
C ALA A 254 -10.67 -10.84 -3.00
N ASN A 255 -10.51 -9.53 -2.85
CA ASN A 255 -10.34 -8.62 -3.98
C ASN A 255 -8.87 -8.64 -4.42
N LYS A 256 -8.59 -8.71 -5.72
CA LYS A 256 -7.21 -8.53 -6.21
C LYS A 256 -6.78 -7.06 -6.07
N PRO A 257 -5.53 -6.78 -5.64
CA PRO A 257 -4.43 -7.73 -5.37
C PRO A 257 -4.31 -8.16 -3.90
N ALA A 258 -5.34 -8.00 -3.07
CA ALA A 258 -5.31 -8.34 -1.64
C ALA A 258 -5.23 -9.86 -1.37
N ASP A 259 -5.45 -10.71 -2.37
CA ASP A 259 -5.25 -12.16 -2.29
C ASP A 259 -3.86 -12.54 -1.76
N ARG A 260 -2.82 -11.75 -2.08
CA ARG A 260 -1.45 -11.96 -1.57
C ARG A 260 -1.34 -11.86 -0.04
N LEU A 261 -2.19 -11.06 0.62
CA LEU A 261 -2.24 -10.97 2.07
C LEU A 261 -2.72 -12.30 2.66
N TYR A 262 -3.77 -12.87 2.11
CA TYR A 262 -4.40 -14.08 2.61
C TYR A 262 -3.54 -15.32 2.37
N LEU A 263 -2.87 -15.43 1.21
CA LEU A 263 -1.90 -16.50 0.92
C LEU A 263 -0.74 -16.55 1.92
N LYS A 264 -0.36 -15.41 2.52
CA LYS A 264 0.66 -15.33 3.58
C LYS A 264 0.13 -15.69 4.98
N ASN A 265 -1.18 -15.85 5.12
CA ASN A 265 -1.86 -16.10 6.38
C ASN A 265 -2.73 -17.37 6.30
N ASN A 266 -2.14 -18.48 5.84
CA ASN A 266 -2.70 -19.83 5.81
C ASN A 266 -3.97 -20.02 4.95
N PHE A 267 -4.26 -19.12 4.01
CA PHE A 267 -5.33 -19.31 3.03
C PHE A 267 -4.77 -19.78 1.69
N GLU A 268 -5.52 -20.58 0.98
CA GLU A 268 -5.22 -21.11 -0.34
C GLU A 268 -6.35 -20.77 -1.32
N TYR A 269 -6.04 -20.76 -2.62
CA TYR A 269 -7.09 -20.70 -3.62
C TYR A 269 -7.96 -21.96 -3.57
N LEU A 270 -9.22 -21.82 -3.93
CA LEU A 270 -10.10 -22.99 -4.07
C LEU A 270 -9.51 -24.00 -5.05
N PRO A 271 -9.60 -25.30 -4.77
CA PRO A 271 -9.21 -26.34 -5.72
C PRO A 271 -9.94 -26.18 -7.05
N ASN A 272 -9.35 -26.62 -8.15
CA ASN A 272 -9.87 -26.46 -9.52
C ASN A 272 -11.28 -27.04 -9.74
N ASN A 273 -11.73 -27.96 -8.88
CA ASN A 273 -13.07 -28.57 -8.92
C ASN A 273 -14.11 -27.81 -8.07
N LYS A 274 -13.75 -26.67 -7.45
CA LYS A 274 -14.64 -25.84 -6.65
C LYS A 274 -14.65 -24.40 -7.18
N ILE A 275 -15.81 -23.77 -7.17
CA ILE A 275 -16.01 -22.40 -7.63
C ILE A 275 -16.84 -21.64 -6.59
N GLY A 276 -16.39 -20.45 -6.23
CA GLY A 276 -17.19 -19.49 -5.44
C GLY A 276 -18.29 -18.88 -6.31
N MET A 277 -19.51 -18.79 -5.77
CA MET A 277 -20.66 -18.22 -6.47
C MET A 277 -21.31 -17.11 -5.63
N LEU A 278 -21.71 -16.02 -6.28
CA LEU A 278 -22.46 -14.93 -5.65
C LEU A 278 -23.89 -14.93 -6.14
N ARG A 279 -24.84 -14.77 -5.21
CA ARG A 279 -26.26 -14.59 -5.55
C ARG A 279 -26.46 -13.18 -6.14
N ASN A 280 -27.10 -13.10 -7.30
CA ASN A 280 -27.52 -11.84 -7.88
C ASN A 280 -28.86 -11.40 -7.25
N ASN A 281 -28.81 -10.41 -6.34
CA ASN A 281 -29.98 -9.90 -5.66
C ASN A 281 -30.77 -8.86 -6.48
N GLN A 282 -30.31 -8.48 -7.69
CA GLN A 282 -30.98 -7.48 -8.53
C GLN A 282 -32.14 -8.06 -9.38
N THR A 283 -32.21 -9.39 -9.50
CA THR A 283 -33.24 -10.06 -10.31
C THR A 283 -34.61 -10.17 -9.62
N ASN A 284 -34.75 -9.81 -8.35
CA ASN A 284 -36.00 -9.93 -7.58
C ASN A 284 -36.83 -8.64 -7.50
N LYS A 285 -36.67 -7.68 -8.43
CA LYS A 285 -37.58 -6.52 -8.53
C LYS A 285 -38.72 -6.68 -9.53
N LEU A 286 -39.01 -7.91 -9.93
CA LEU A 286 -40.10 -8.23 -10.86
C LEU A 286 -41.04 -9.30 -10.26
N PHE A 287 -41.59 -9.03 -9.07
CA PHE A 287 -42.85 -9.67 -8.61
C PHE A 287 -43.52 -8.74 -7.62
#